data_1c0bab35e5e9e9d37c3e67ac6065164b
#
_entry.id   1c0bab35e5e9e9d37c3e67ac6065164b
#
_cell.length_a   1.000
_cell.length_b   1.000
_cell.length_c   1.000
_cell.angle_alpha   90.00
_cell.angle_beta   90.00
_cell.angle_gamma   90.00
#
_symmetry.space_group_name_H-M   'P 1'
#
loop_
_entity.id
_entity.type
_entity.pdbx_description
1 polymer ?
#
loop_
_entity_poly.entity_id
_entity_poly.type
_entity_poly.pdbx_seq_one_letter_code
_entity_poly.pdbx_strand_id
1 'polypeptide(L)'
;MLKINNLTKKYGAKKAVDDLTLHIMPGEIYGFIGHNGAGKTTTIKAVCGILGFDNGEIFIDGVSIKEEPVECKKKIAYIPDNPDMYEYMSGIKYLNFIADVYGVSASDREERIRKYADAFGLTPDLAQPINSYSHGMKQKLAIISALIHAPKLLIMDEPFVGLDPKAAHTVKTIMRDMCNNGCAIFFSTHVLEVAEKLCDKVAIIKNGQLIVSGDIETVKGNESLENVFLELAEETEND
;
A
#
# COMPACT_ATOMS: atom_id res chain seq x y z
N MET A 1 -8.44 8.69 -8.30
CA MET A 1 -6.98 8.60 -8.05
C MET A 1 -6.38 7.35 -8.72
N LEU A 2 -6.80 6.15 -8.35
CA LEU A 2 -6.40 4.89 -9.02
C LEU A 2 -7.60 4.32 -9.78
N LYS A 3 -7.38 3.91 -11.04
CA LYS A 3 -8.37 3.22 -11.84
C LYS A 3 -7.72 1.98 -12.47
N ILE A 4 -8.29 0.83 -12.20
CA ILE A 4 -7.92 -0.46 -12.77
C ILE A 4 -9.10 -0.94 -13.59
N ASN A 5 -8.88 -1.27 -14.87
CA ASN A 5 -9.91 -1.79 -15.77
C ASN A 5 -9.48 -3.16 -16.29
N ASN A 6 -10.24 -4.19 -15.99
CA ASN A 6 -10.13 -5.55 -16.51
C ASN A 6 -8.69 -6.12 -16.45
N LEU A 7 -7.99 -5.85 -15.32
CA LEU A 7 -6.61 -6.29 -15.12
C LEU A 7 -6.52 -7.80 -15.08
N THR A 8 -5.69 -8.38 -15.95
CA THR A 8 -5.38 -9.81 -15.93
C THR A 8 -3.87 -10.01 -15.92
N LYS A 9 -3.41 -10.88 -15.00
CA LYS A 9 -2.02 -11.33 -14.91
C LYS A 9 -1.93 -12.83 -14.83
N LYS A 10 -1.12 -13.43 -15.73
CA LYS A 10 -0.90 -14.86 -15.79
C LYS A 10 0.55 -15.23 -15.46
N TYR A 11 0.72 -16.39 -14.85
CA TYR A 11 1.99 -17.08 -14.68
C TYR A 11 1.83 -18.50 -15.27
N GLY A 12 2.28 -18.70 -16.50
CA GLY A 12 1.99 -19.90 -17.26
C GLY A 12 0.47 -20.06 -17.46
N ALA A 13 -0.09 -21.19 -17.06
CA ALA A 13 -1.53 -21.46 -17.16
C ALA A 13 -2.36 -20.82 -16.03
N LYS A 14 -1.72 -20.42 -14.91
CA LYS A 14 -2.43 -19.86 -13.73
C LYS A 14 -2.69 -18.38 -13.92
N LYS A 15 -3.94 -17.96 -13.82
CA LYS A 15 -4.31 -16.55 -13.67
C LYS A 15 -4.13 -16.15 -12.20
N ALA A 16 -3.17 -15.30 -11.92
CA ALA A 16 -2.94 -14.76 -10.58
C ALA A 16 -3.83 -13.55 -10.28
N VAL A 17 -4.26 -12.84 -11.33
CA VAL A 17 -5.31 -11.83 -11.33
C VAL A 17 -6.14 -12.05 -12.58
N ASP A 18 -7.46 -12.09 -12.46
CA ASP A 18 -8.40 -12.40 -13.54
C ASP A 18 -9.50 -11.32 -13.59
N ASP A 19 -9.44 -10.48 -14.60
CA ASP A 19 -10.46 -9.47 -14.94
C ASP A 19 -10.79 -8.48 -13.79
N LEU A 20 -9.78 -8.09 -13.02
CA LEU A 20 -9.96 -7.20 -11.87
C LEU A 20 -10.26 -5.76 -12.33
N THR A 21 -11.41 -5.23 -11.89
CA THR A 21 -11.77 -3.82 -12.07
C THR A 21 -11.97 -3.16 -10.70
N LEU A 22 -11.28 -2.02 -10.45
CA LEU A 22 -11.29 -1.33 -9.18
C LEU A 22 -11.06 0.17 -9.36
N HIS A 23 -11.79 1.00 -8.60
CA HIS A 23 -11.63 2.44 -8.60
C HIS A 23 -11.45 2.98 -7.19
N ILE A 24 -10.40 3.80 -6.98
CA ILE A 24 -10.11 4.46 -5.70
C ILE A 24 -10.10 5.96 -5.92
N MET A 25 -10.89 6.68 -5.14
CA MET A 25 -11.00 8.13 -5.23
C MET A 25 -9.97 8.82 -4.34
N PRO A 26 -9.65 10.10 -4.60
CA PRO A 26 -8.86 10.92 -3.66
C PRO A 26 -9.54 10.97 -2.29
N GLY A 27 -8.76 10.90 -1.22
CA GLY A 27 -9.26 10.96 0.17
C GLY A 27 -9.77 9.63 0.72
N GLU A 28 -9.73 8.54 -0.04
CA GLU A 28 -10.18 7.22 0.41
C GLU A 28 -9.03 6.37 0.96
N ILE A 29 -9.29 5.67 2.06
CA ILE A 29 -8.50 4.54 2.53
C ILE A 29 -9.18 3.27 2.03
N TYR A 30 -8.51 2.55 1.14
CA TYR A 30 -9.07 1.38 0.46
C TYR A 30 -8.30 0.12 0.86
N GLY A 31 -9.01 -0.81 1.49
CA GLY A 31 -8.48 -2.12 1.89
C GLY A 31 -8.64 -3.18 0.81
N PHE A 32 -7.56 -3.88 0.46
CA PHE A 32 -7.55 -4.98 -0.49
C PHE A 32 -7.34 -6.29 0.27
N ILE A 33 -8.40 -7.06 0.44
CA ILE A 33 -8.50 -8.15 1.39
C ILE A 33 -8.50 -9.50 0.65
N GLY A 34 -7.82 -10.48 1.19
CA GLY A 34 -7.81 -11.84 0.68
C GLY A 34 -6.80 -12.71 1.40
N HIS A 35 -6.94 -14.02 1.28
CA HIS A 35 -5.96 -14.97 1.82
C HIS A 35 -4.59 -14.87 1.11
N ASN A 36 -3.58 -15.55 1.63
CA ASN A 36 -2.28 -15.64 0.99
C ASN A 36 -2.41 -16.36 -0.37
N GLY A 37 -1.81 -15.76 -1.41
CA GLY A 37 -1.92 -16.28 -2.78
C GLY A 37 -3.19 -15.86 -3.53
N ALA A 38 -4.08 -15.05 -2.95
CA ALA A 38 -5.30 -14.57 -3.61
C ALA A 38 -5.04 -13.61 -4.80
N GLY A 39 -3.82 -13.08 -4.96
CA GLY A 39 -3.46 -12.16 -6.04
C GLY A 39 -3.13 -10.72 -5.57
N LYS A 40 -3.19 -10.43 -4.26
CA LYS A 40 -3.00 -9.09 -3.68
C LYS A 40 -1.67 -8.45 -4.10
N THR A 41 -0.55 -9.08 -3.75
CA THR A 41 0.81 -8.58 -4.08
C THR A 41 1.02 -8.47 -5.60
N THR A 42 0.46 -9.39 -6.40
CA THR A 42 0.53 -9.34 -7.86
C THR A 42 -0.17 -8.10 -8.39
N THR A 43 -1.37 -7.80 -7.90
CA THR A 43 -2.13 -6.60 -8.26
C THR A 43 -1.38 -5.33 -7.85
N ILE A 44 -0.90 -5.26 -6.62
CA ILE A 44 -0.13 -4.11 -6.11
C ILE A 44 1.12 -3.86 -6.96
N LYS A 45 1.90 -4.90 -7.27
CA LYS A 45 3.10 -4.77 -8.10
C LYS A 45 2.79 -4.32 -9.54
N ALA A 46 1.65 -4.75 -10.10
CA ALA A 46 1.19 -4.28 -11.40
C ALA A 46 0.81 -2.80 -11.35
N VAL A 47 0.07 -2.36 -10.31
CA VAL A 47 -0.28 -0.95 -10.09
C VAL A 47 0.94 -0.07 -9.93
N CYS A 48 2.00 -0.56 -9.26
CA CYS A 48 3.27 0.18 -9.11
C CYS A 48 4.14 0.19 -10.37
N GLY A 49 3.73 -0.51 -11.45
CA GLY A 49 4.56 -0.66 -12.65
C GLY A 49 5.88 -1.39 -12.41
N ILE A 50 5.91 -2.27 -11.40
CA ILE A 50 7.03 -3.18 -11.09
C ILE A 50 6.86 -4.49 -11.87
N LEU A 51 5.60 -4.90 -12.05
CA LEU A 51 5.24 -6.12 -12.75
C LEU A 51 4.39 -5.80 -13.97
N GLY A 52 4.80 -6.31 -15.14
CA GLY A 52 3.98 -6.25 -16.35
C GLY A 52 2.75 -7.15 -16.25
N PHE A 53 1.66 -6.77 -16.89
CA PHE A 53 0.41 -7.53 -16.91
C PHE A 53 -0.05 -7.85 -18.35
N ASP A 54 -0.89 -8.87 -18.50
CA ASP A 54 -1.23 -9.44 -19.80
C ASP A 54 -2.37 -8.67 -20.49
N ASN A 55 -3.43 -8.31 -19.74
CA ASN A 55 -4.56 -7.53 -20.24
C ASN A 55 -4.98 -6.45 -19.25
N GLY A 56 -5.76 -5.49 -19.74
CA GLY A 56 -6.32 -4.42 -18.95
C GLY A 56 -5.53 -3.13 -19.01
N GLU A 57 -5.97 -2.17 -18.20
CA GLU A 57 -5.41 -0.83 -18.11
C GLU A 57 -5.33 -0.39 -16.64
N ILE A 58 -4.30 0.38 -16.33
CA ILE A 58 -4.13 1.01 -15.00
C ILE A 58 -3.82 2.49 -15.21
N PHE A 59 -4.60 3.34 -14.56
CA PHE A 59 -4.40 4.78 -14.55
C PHE A 59 -4.17 5.29 -13.14
N ILE A 60 -3.19 6.16 -12.98
CA ILE A 60 -2.87 6.85 -11.72
C ILE A 60 -3.03 8.35 -11.96
N ASP A 61 -4.00 8.95 -11.27
CA ASP A 61 -4.34 10.37 -11.45
C ASP A 61 -4.57 10.73 -12.94
N GLY A 62 -5.28 9.84 -13.66
CA GLY A 62 -5.60 9.96 -15.06
C GLY A 62 -4.49 9.61 -16.05
N VAL A 63 -3.29 9.25 -15.56
CA VAL A 63 -2.11 8.92 -16.39
C VAL A 63 -1.97 7.40 -16.51
N SER A 64 -1.77 6.90 -17.73
CA SER A 64 -1.58 5.48 -18.00
C SER A 64 -0.21 4.97 -17.52
N ILE A 65 -0.20 3.90 -16.72
CA ILE A 65 1.06 3.29 -16.24
C ILE A 65 1.86 2.65 -17.39
N LYS A 66 1.22 2.26 -18.49
CA LYS A 66 1.90 1.70 -19.67
C LYS A 66 2.56 2.78 -20.51
N GLU A 67 1.88 3.91 -20.68
CA GLU A 67 2.35 4.99 -21.58
C GLU A 67 3.34 5.90 -20.89
N GLU A 68 3.07 6.27 -19.64
CA GLU A 68 3.88 7.23 -18.88
C GLU A 68 4.25 6.69 -17.49
N PRO A 69 5.00 5.57 -17.41
CA PRO A 69 5.29 4.90 -16.13
C PRO A 69 6.07 5.78 -15.15
N VAL A 70 6.95 6.65 -15.63
CA VAL A 70 7.73 7.55 -14.79
C VAL A 70 6.85 8.62 -14.14
N GLU A 71 5.92 9.21 -14.92
CA GLU A 71 4.98 10.21 -14.38
C GLU A 71 4.03 9.58 -13.35
N CYS A 72 3.60 8.34 -13.55
CA CYS A 72 2.85 7.59 -12.55
C CYS A 72 3.69 7.37 -11.28
N LYS A 73 4.95 6.92 -11.41
CA LYS A 73 5.84 6.63 -10.28
C LYS A 73 6.16 7.87 -9.44
N LYS A 74 6.21 9.06 -10.03
CA LYS A 74 6.36 10.32 -9.27
C LYS A 74 5.19 10.61 -8.34
N LYS A 75 4.01 10.10 -8.64
CA LYS A 75 2.78 10.34 -7.88
C LYS A 75 2.50 9.30 -6.81
N ILE A 76 3.18 8.15 -6.84
CA ILE A 76 2.95 7.03 -5.94
C ILE A 76 4.10 6.85 -4.97
N ALA A 77 3.78 6.31 -3.78
CA ALA A 77 4.75 5.64 -2.92
C ALA A 77 4.34 4.19 -2.75
N TYR A 78 5.30 3.29 -2.72
CA TYR A 78 5.08 1.86 -2.49
C TYR A 78 5.89 1.35 -1.31
N ILE A 79 5.22 0.69 -0.39
CA ILE A 79 5.83 0.00 0.75
C ILE A 79 5.53 -1.48 0.59
N PRO A 80 6.55 -2.32 0.28
CA PRO A 80 6.38 -3.77 0.21
C PRO A 80 6.27 -4.38 1.61
N ASP A 81 5.74 -5.61 1.69
CA ASP A 81 5.69 -6.41 2.93
C ASP A 81 7.08 -6.58 3.57
N ASN A 82 8.10 -6.82 2.76
CA ASN A 82 9.49 -6.89 3.22
C ASN A 82 10.33 -5.84 2.48
N PRO A 83 10.63 -4.69 3.11
CA PRO A 83 11.41 -3.64 2.47
C PRO A 83 12.86 -4.06 2.25
N ASP A 84 13.28 -4.12 0.98
CA ASP A 84 14.68 -4.30 0.60
C ASP A 84 15.36 -2.94 0.54
N MET A 85 16.36 -2.73 1.39
CA MET A 85 17.04 -1.45 1.58
C MET A 85 18.56 -1.57 1.37
N TYR A 86 19.21 -0.44 1.09
CA TYR A 86 20.66 -0.35 1.02
C TYR A 86 21.26 -0.44 2.43
N GLU A 87 21.45 -1.66 2.93
CA GLU A 87 21.76 -1.96 4.34
C GLU A 87 23.07 -1.32 4.86
N TYR A 88 24.02 -1.01 3.97
CA TYR A 88 25.27 -0.34 4.33
C TYR A 88 25.17 1.18 4.43
N MET A 89 24.04 1.76 4.04
CA MET A 89 23.77 3.18 4.24
C MET A 89 23.29 3.43 5.67
N SER A 90 23.53 4.62 6.21
CA SER A 90 22.81 5.06 7.40
C SER A 90 21.38 5.46 7.05
N GLY A 91 20.46 5.37 8.02
CA GLY A 91 19.06 5.73 7.81
C GLY A 91 18.90 7.12 7.20
N ILE A 92 19.63 8.12 7.74
CA ILE A 92 19.56 9.50 7.21
C ILE A 92 20.08 9.61 5.76
N LYS A 93 21.13 8.88 5.41
CA LYS A 93 21.64 8.87 4.03
C LYS A 93 20.64 8.24 3.07
N TYR A 94 19.99 7.16 3.49
CA TYR A 94 18.93 6.51 2.72
C TYR A 94 17.75 7.45 2.48
N LEU A 95 17.25 8.14 3.53
CA LEU A 95 16.15 9.10 3.40
C LEU A 95 16.51 10.27 2.48
N ASN A 96 17.74 10.79 2.57
CA ASN A 96 18.21 11.83 1.67
C ASN A 96 18.32 11.34 0.22
N PHE A 97 18.81 10.13 0.00
CA PHE A 97 18.87 9.51 -1.32
C PHE A 97 17.47 9.41 -1.97
N ILE A 98 16.48 8.92 -1.21
CA ILE A 98 15.10 8.86 -1.71
C ILE A 98 14.56 10.27 -2.03
N ALA A 99 14.81 11.24 -1.16
CA ALA A 99 14.42 12.62 -1.40
C ALA A 99 15.05 13.20 -2.68
N ASP A 100 16.33 12.89 -2.96
CA ASP A 100 17.01 13.29 -4.20
C ASP A 100 16.36 12.66 -5.44
N VAL A 101 16.02 11.36 -5.37
CA VAL A 101 15.35 10.65 -6.48
C VAL A 101 14.03 11.31 -6.86
N TYR A 102 13.27 11.78 -5.87
CA TYR A 102 11.98 12.45 -6.09
C TYR A 102 12.09 13.98 -6.24
N GLY A 103 13.29 14.56 -6.21
CA GLY A 103 13.51 15.99 -6.37
C GLY A 103 12.92 16.85 -5.24
N VAL A 104 12.88 16.30 -4.03
CA VAL A 104 12.35 17.02 -2.83
C VAL A 104 13.31 18.13 -2.43
N SER A 105 12.81 19.35 -2.22
CA SER A 105 13.61 20.50 -1.82
C SER A 105 14.31 20.26 -0.48
N ALA A 106 15.44 20.97 -0.23
CA ALA A 106 16.19 20.81 1.01
C ALA A 106 15.35 21.17 2.25
N SER A 107 14.54 22.23 2.17
CA SER A 107 13.64 22.64 3.25
C SER A 107 12.56 21.62 3.56
N ASP A 108 11.85 21.14 2.52
CA ASP A 108 10.79 20.14 2.67
C ASP A 108 11.34 18.81 3.19
N ARG A 109 12.54 18.45 2.70
CA ARG A 109 13.24 17.24 3.13
C ARG A 109 13.54 17.25 4.61
N GLU A 110 14.17 18.32 5.10
CA GLU A 110 14.52 18.47 6.51
C GLU A 110 13.26 18.42 7.40
N GLU A 111 12.23 19.19 7.02
CA GLU A 111 10.96 19.23 7.76
C GLU A 111 10.30 17.85 7.82
N ARG A 112 10.15 17.18 6.67
CA ARG A 112 9.44 15.89 6.59
C ARG A 112 10.21 14.76 7.25
N ILE A 113 11.54 14.70 7.07
CA ILE A 113 12.38 13.71 7.76
C ILE A 113 12.23 13.87 9.27
N ARG A 114 12.38 15.10 9.80
CA ARG A 114 12.24 15.36 11.23
C ARG A 114 10.84 14.96 11.72
N LYS A 115 9.79 15.46 11.07
CA LYS A 115 8.40 15.17 11.43
C LYS A 115 8.14 13.66 11.56
N TYR A 116 8.49 12.89 10.55
CA TYR A 116 8.17 11.46 10.52
C TYR A 116 9.14 10.64 11.37
N ALA A 117 10.42 10.98 11.41
CA ALA A 117 11.37 10.27 12.27
C ALA A 117 11.02 10.44 13.76
N ASP A 118 10.63 11.65 14.18
CA ASP A 118 10.16 11.91 15.55
C ASP A 118 8.87 11.15 15.86
N ALA A 119 7.89 11.15 14.93
CA ALA A 119 6.63 10.45 15.10
C ALA A 119 6.82 8.94 15.32
N PHE A 120 7.79 8.32 14.63
CA PHE A 120 8.12 6.89 14.78
C PHE A 120 9.19 6.61 15.85
N GLY A 121 9.74 7.65 16.49
CA GLY A 121 10.81 7.53 17.48
C GLY A 121 12.12 6.99 16.90
N LEU A 122 12.39 7.24 15.61
CA LEU A 122 13.57 6.73 14.89
C LEU A 122 14.70 7.76 14.80
N THR A 123 14.46 9.01 15.21
CA THR A 123 15.43 10.12 15.14
C THR A 123 16.79 9.77 15.72
N PRO A 124 16.91 9.13 16.93
CA PRO A 124 18.20 8.80 17.52
C PRO A 124 19.03 7.81 16.71
N ASP A 125 18.35 6.97 15.92
CA ASP A 125 18.96 5.86 15.20
C ASP A 125 19.33 6.20 13.74
N LEU A 126 18.88 7.35 13.23
CA LEU A 126 19.08 7.72 11.82
C LEU A 126 20.56 7.79 11.39
N ALA A 127 21.48 8.03 12.32
CA ALA A 127 22.92 8.03 12.04
C ALA A 127 23.50 6.61 11.90
N GLN A 128 22.83 5.60 12.43
CA GLN A 128 23.27 4.21 12.41
C GLN A 128 23.08 3.56 11.03
N PRO A 129 23.91 2.57 10.65
CA PRO A 129 23.72 1.82 9.42
C PRO A 129 22.46 0.93 9.49
N ILE A 130 21.74 0.82 8.38
CA ILE A 130 20.44 0.10 8.29
C ILE A 130 20.57 -1.38 8.63
N ASN A 131 21.74 -2.01 8.39
CA ASN A 131 21.98 -3.40 8.77
C ASN A 131 21.92 -3.66 10.30
N SER A 132 22.06 -2.60 11.13
CA SER A 132 21.90 -2.69 12.58
C SER A 132 20.44 -2.54 13.03
N TYR A 133 19.52 -2.21 12.12
CA TYR A 133 18.13 -2.00 12.45
C TYR A 133 17.38 -3.32 12.67
N SER A 134 16.50 -3.34 13.66
CA SER A 134 15.51 -4.42 13.77
C SER A 134 14.54 -4.40 12.59
N HIS A 135 13.80 -5.49 12.39
CA HIS A 135 12.76 -5.55 11.35
C HIS A 135 11.77 -4.39 11.47
N GLY A 136 11.26 -4.12 12.68
CA GLY A 136 10.35 -2.99 12.93
C GLY A 136 10.97 -1.62 12.65
N MET A 137 12.27 -1.41 12.91
CA MET A 137 12.96 -0.17 12.56
C MET A 137 13.11 -0.03 11.03
N LYS A 138 13.40 -1.11 10.31
CA LYS A 138 13.42 -1.12 8.83
C LYS A 138 12.04 -0.78 8.27
N GLN A 139 10.97 -1.35 8.83
CA GLN A 139 9.61 -1.05 8.42
C GLN A 139 9.25 0.43 8.66
N LYS A 140 9.59 0.98 9.83
CA LYS A 140 9.43 2.41 10.12
C LYS A 140 10.20 3.29 9.13
N LEU A 141 11.45 2.95 8.82
CA LEU A 141 12.27 3.68 7.85
C LEU A 141 11.68 3.63 6.43
N ALA A 142 11.13 2.47 6.01
CA ALA A 142 10.43 2.33 4.73
C ALA A 142 9.20 3.25 4.65
N ILE A 143 8.41 3.30 5.72
CA ILE A 143 7.24 4.17 5.80
C ILE A 143 7.68 5.64 5.71
N ILE A 144 8.69 6.06 6.49
CA ILE A 144 9.22 7.42 6.44
C ILE A 144 9.67 7.77 5.02
N SER A 145 10.44 6.88 4.37
CA SER A 145 10.95 7.11 3.02
C SER A 145 9.84 7.31 1.99
N ALA A 146 8.73 6.56 2.12
CA ALA A 146 7.56 6.67 1.26
C ALA A 146 6.80 8.00 1.45
N LEU A 147 6.87 8.58 2.64
CA LEU A 147 6.15 9.82 2.97
C LEU A 147 6.91 11.10 2.58
N ILE A 148 8.23 11.03 2.36
CA ILE A 148 9.09 12.20 2.14
C ILE A 148 8.67 13.01 0.90
N HIS A 149 8.27 12.36 -0.18
CA HIS A 149 7.92 13.06 -1.42
C HIS A 149 6.44 13.45 -1.52
N ALA A 150 5.65 13.26 -0.44
CA ALA A 150 4.23 13.60 -0.37
C ALA A 150 3.42 13.00 -1.53
N PRO A 151 3.31 11.67 -1.63
CA PRO A 151 2.66 10.98 -2.72
C PRO A 151 1.16 11.33 -2.79
N LYS A 152 0.59 11.30 -4.01
CA LYS A 152 -0.86 11.38 -4.20
C LYS A 152 -1.57 10.05 -3.94
N LEU A 153 -0.85 8.93 -4.11
CA LEU A 153 -1.34 7.58 -3.85
C LEU A 153 -0.29 6.80 -3.06
N LEU A 154 -0.63 6.40 -1.84
CA LEU A 154 0.19 5.54 -1.01
C LEU A 154 -0.29 4.09 -1.17
N ILE A 155 0.62 3.22 -1.61
CA ILE A 155 0.35 1.80 -1.83
C ILE A 155 1.18 0.99 -0.84
N MET A 156 0.54 0.06 -0.11
CA MET A 156 1.22 -0.72 0.91
C MET A 156 0.81 -2.20 0.84
N ASP A 157 1.79 -3.08 0.95
CA ASP A 157 1.55 -4.52 1.05
C ASP A 157 1.78 -4.95 2.50
N GLU A 158 0.71 -5.39 3.19
CA GLU A 158 0.70 -5.81 4.60
C GLU A 158 1.39 -4.83 5.58
N PRO A 159 1.05 -3.54 5.61
CA PRO A 159 1.85 -2.48 6.24
C PRO A 159 2.00 -2.56 7.76
N PHE A 160 1.16 -3.35 8.43
CA PHE A 160 1.14 -3.43 9.90
C PHE A 160 1.95 -4.61 10.44
N VAL A 161 2.41 -5.49 9.57
CA VAL A 161 3.25 -6.64 9.95
C VAL A 161 4.59 -6.14 10.50
N GLY A 162 5.00 -6.65 11.66
CA GLY A 162 6.27 -6.30 12.30
C GLY A 162 6.30 -4.96 13.04
N LEU A 163 5.21 -4.19 13.04
CA LEU A 163 5.10 -2.95 13.82
C LEU A 163 4.62 -3.22 15.25
N ASP A 164 5.19 -2.48 16.19
CA ASP A 164 4.66 -2.40 17.54
C ASP A 164 3.32 -1.63 17.57
N PRO A 165 2.47 -1.80 18.62
CA PRO A 165 1.16 -1.14 18.67
C PRO A 165 1.20 0.39 18.55
N LYS A 166 2.26 1.03 19.09
CA LYS A 166 2.43 2.49 19.00
C LYS A 166 2.74 2.92 17.57
N ALA A 167 3.65 2.22 16.89
CA ALA A 167 3.98 2.49 15.49
C ALA A 167 2.76 2.24 14.57
N ALA A 168 2.03 1.14 14.77
CA ALA A 168 0.80 0.86 14.03
C ALA A 168 -0.25 1.96 14.21
N HIS A 169 -0.43 2.48 15.42
CA HIS A 169 -1.31 3.64 15.68
C HIS A 169 -0.84 4.88 14.93
N THR A 170 0.48 5.18 14.98
CA THR A 170 1.07 6.31 14.26
C THR A 170 0.82 6.21 12.76
N VAL A 171 1.01 5.03 12.15
CA VAL A 171 0.71 4.79 10.72
C VAL A 171 -0.76 5.10 10.41
N LYS A 172 -1.70 4.57 11.20
CA LYS A 172 -3.15 4.80 11.00
C LYS A 172 -3.51 6.29 11.05
N THR A 173 -2.92 7.03 12.02
CA THR A 173 -3.12 8.47 12.13
C THR A 173 -2.58 9.21 10.90
N ILE A 174 -1.35 8.89 10.47
CA ILE A 174 -0.76 9.48 9.26
C ILE A 174 -1.59 9.17 8.01
N MET A 175 -2.08 7.93 7.86
CA MET A 175 -2.94 7.54 6.75
C MET A 175 -4.20 8.41 6.70
N ARG A 176 -4.88 8.58 7.81
CA ARG A 176 -6.11 9.40 7.88
C ARG A 176 -5.82 10.88 7.57
N ASP A 177 -4.72 11.43 8.12
CA ASP A 177 -4.31 12.80 7.84
C ASP A 177 -3.97 13.00 6.36
N MET A 178 -3.30 12.04 5.71
CA MET A 178 -3.01 12.10 4.29
C MET A 178 -4.29 12.09 3.44
N CYS A 179 -5.26 11.24 3.78
CA CYS A 179 -6.54 11.18 3.08
C CYS A 179 -7.33 12.47 3.25
N ASN A 180 -7.35 13.06 4.45
CA ASN A 180 -7.98 14.37 4.69
C ASN A 180 -7.36 15.49 3.83
N ASN A 181 -6.11 15.31 3.39
CA ASN A 181 -5.39 16.22 2.49
C ASN A 181 -5.44 15.78 1.01
N GLY A 182 -6.34 14.84 0.65
CA GLY A 182 -6.61 14.45 -0.74
C GLY A 182 -5.72 13.33 -1.29
N CYS A 183 -4.80 12.74 -0.50
CA CYS A 183 -4.11 11.53 -0.86
C CYS A 183 -5.09 10.35 -0.88
N ALA A 184 -4.89 9.36 -1.75
CA ALA A 184 -5.57 8.09 -1.66
C ALA A 184 -4.63 7.02 -1.09
N ILE A 185 -5.18 6.06 -0.37
CA ILE A 185 -4.41 4.96 0.21
C ILE A 185 -5.00 3.62 -0.26
N PHE A 186 -4.13 2.78 -0.80
CA PHE A 186 -4.46 1.43 -1.23
C PHE A 186 -3.54 0.44 -0.53
N PHE A 187 -4.07 -0.42 0.33
CA PHE A 187 -3.24 -1.38 1.04
C PHE A 187 -3.85 -2.78 1.09
N SER A 188 -2.98 -3.78 1.01
CA SER A 188 -3.39 -5.16 1.23
C SER A 188 -3.36 -5.51 2.71
N THR A 189 -4.26 -6.39 3.12
CA THR A 189 -4.20 -7.01 4.43
C THR A 189 -4.98 -8.32 4.46
N HIS A 190 -4.56 -9.22 5.35
CA HIS A 190 -5.33 -10.39 5.76
C HIS A 190 -5.92 -10.22 7.18
N VAL A 191 -5.65 -9.08 7.83
CA VAL A 191 -6.17 -8.75 9.17
C VAL A 191 -7.46 -7.95 9.03
N LEU A 192 -8.59 -8.64 9.07
CA LEU A 192 -9.93 -8.10 8.78
C LEU A 192 -10.33 -7.00 9.77
N GLU A 193 -10.00 -7.17 11.06
CA GLU A 193 -10.27 -6.15 12.09
C GLU A 193 -9.58 -4.80 11.81
N VAL A 194 -8.38 -4.83 11.22
CA VAL A 194 -7.69 -3.59 10.82
C VAL A 194 -8.43 -2.93 9.66
N ALA A 195 -8.83 -3.69 8.65
CA ALA A 195 -9.59 -3.17 7.52
C ALA A 195 -10.93 -2.58 7.98
N GLU A 196 -11.66 -3.30 8.83
CA GLU A 196 -12.97 -2.86 9.35
C GLU A 196 -12.91 -1.53 10.10
N LYS A 197 -11.83 -1.29 10.86
CA LYS A 197 -11.68 -0.05 11.66
C LYS A 197 -11.06 1.13 10.90
N LEU A 198 -10.36 0.87 9.81
CA LEU A 198 -9.54 1.88 9.15
C LEU A 198 -10.06 2.29 7.78
N CYS A 199 -10.62 1.34 7.02
CA CYS A 199 -10.97 1.57 5.61
C CYS A 199 -12.30 2.32 5.46
N ASP A 200 -12.37 3.16 4.46
CA ASP A 200 -13.62 3.73 3.96
C ASP A 200 -14.29 2.73 3.00
N LYS A 201 -13.48 2.05 2.19
CA LYS A 201 -13.91 1.01 1.24
C LYS A 201 -13.01 -0.21 1.29
N VAL A 202 -13.56 -1.33 0.87
CA VAL A 202 -12.82 -2.59 0.77
C VAL A 202 -13.11 -3.31 -0.55
N ALA A 203 -12.17 -4.13 -0.98
CA ALA A 203 -12.36 -5.16 -1.99
C ALA A 203 -11.87 -6.49 -1.45
N ILE A 204 -12.67 -7.53 -1.59
CA ILE A 204 -12.31 -8.92 -1.25
C ILE A 204 -11.95 -9.65 -2.53
N ILE A 205 -10.73 -10.20 -2.57
CA ILE A 205 -10.22 -10.97 -3.69
C ILE A 205 -9.98 -12.43 -3.27
N LYS A 206 -10.39 -13.37 -4.12
CA LYS A 206 -10.16 -14.81 -3.97
C LYS A 206 -9.75 -15.40 -5.32
N ASN A 207 -8.69 -16.20 -5.35
CA ASN A 207 -8.18 -16.87 -6.56
C ASN A 207 -7.99 -15.95 -7.78
N GLY A 208 -7.55 -14.72 -7.54
CA GLY A 208 -7.32 -13.71 -8.58
C GLY A 208 -8.56 -12.94 -9.02
N GLN A 209 -9.74 -13.26 -8.51
CA GLN A 209 -11.01 -12.63 -8.87
C GLN A 209 -11.53 -11.72 -7.76
N LEU A 210 -12.13 -10.61 -8.15
CA LEU A 210 -12.84 -9.71 -7.24
C LEU A 210 -14.19 -10.34 -6.88
N ILE A 211 -14.41 -10.60 -5.60
CA ILE A 211 -15.67 -11.19 -5.13
C ILE A 211 -16.67 -10.09 -4.78
N VAL A 212 -16.24 -9.11 -3.99
CA VAL A 212 -17.07 -7.97 -3.60
C VAL A 212 -16.20 -6.73 -3.42
N SER A 213 -16.74 -5.56 -3.71
CA SER A 213 -16.11 -4.27 -3.39
C SER A 213 -17.17 -3.21 -3.13
N GLY A 214 -16.86 -2.29 -2.21
CA GLY A 214 -17.78 -1.20 -1.85
C GLY A 214 -17.39 -0.52 -0.54
N ASP A 215 -18.25 0.38 -0.08
CA ASP A 215 -18.14 1.02 1.22
C ASP A 215 -18.15 -0.06 2.31
N ILE A 216 -17.27 0.07 3.31
CA ILE A 216 -17.10 -0.94 4.36
C ILE A 216 -18.41 -1.28 5.05
N GLU A 217 -19.26 -0.27 5.35
CA GLU A 217 -20.55 -0.46 6.00
C GLU A 217 -21.54 -1.22 5.10
N THR A 218 -21.45 -1.03 3.78
CA THR A 218 -22.30 -1.75 2.82
C THR A 218 -21.86 -3.20 2.67
N VAL A 219 -20.53 -3.44 2.63
CA VAL A 219 -19.97 -4.79 2.45
C VAL A 219 -20.22 -5.67 3.68
N LYS A 220 -20.03 -5.13 4.88
CA LYS A 220 -20.25 -5.90 6.13
C LYS A 220 -21.73 -6.03 6.51
N GLY A 221 -22.59 -5.10 6.08
CA GLY A 221 -23.99 -5.08 6.49
C GLY A 221 -24.15 -5.01 8.02
N ASN A 222 -24.88 -5.97 8.58
CA ASN A 222 -25.12 -6.08 10.02
C ASN A 222 -24.12 -7.03 10.74
N GLU A 223 -23.12 -7.54 10.04
CA GLU A 223 -22.16 -8.51 10.53
C GLU A 223 -20.75 -7.93 10.69
N SER A 224 -19.80 -8.72 11.16
CA SER A 224 -18.39 -8.37 11.10
C SER A 224 -17.84 -8.66 9.69
N LEU A 225 -16.82 -7.92 9.28
CA LEU A 225 -16.13 -8.21 8.03
C LEU A 225 -15.53 -9.63 8.00
N GLU A 226 -15.23 -10.19 9.17
CA GLU A 226 -14.74 -11.56 9.32
C GLU A 226 -15.80 -12.60 8.95
N ASN A 227 -17.05 -12.43 9.42
CA ASN A 227 -18.14 -13.32 9.06
C ASN A 227 -18.41 -13.29 7.56
N VAL A 228 -18.52 -12.09 6.98
CA VAL A 228 -18.72 -11.93 5.53
C VAL A 228 -17.57 -12.59 4.75
N PHE A 229 -16.33 -12.43 5.20
CA PHE A 229 -15.19 -13.06 4.54
C PHE A 229 -15.23 -14.59 4.60
N LEU A 230 -15.66 -15.17 5.74
CA LEU A 230 -15.79 -16.62 5.91
C LEU A 230 -16.91 -17.19 5.03
N GLU A 231 -18.08 -16.54 4.99
CA GLU A 231 -19.19 -16.95 4.13
C GLU A 231 -18.78 -16.98 2.65
N LEU A 232 -18.15 -15.90 2.16
CA LEU A 232 -17.65 -15.82 0.79
C LEU A 232 -16.50 -16.83 0.52
N ALA A 233 -15.81 -17.27 1.57
CA ALA A 233 -14.81 -18.33 1.45
C ALA A 233 -15.45 -19.72 1.27
N GLU A 234 -16.56 -20.01 1.94
CA GLU A 234 -17.25 -21.31 1.90
C GLU A 234 -18.10 -21.50 0.63
N GLU A 235 -18.81 -20.46 0.16
CA GLU A 235 -19.67 -20.53 -1.01
C GLU A 235 -18.95 -20.96 -2.29
N THR A 236 -17.67 -20.62 -2.43
CA THR A 236 -16.85 -20.93 -3.61
C THR A 236 -16.12 -22.28 -3.54
N GLU A 237 -16.23 -23.04 -2.43
CA GLU A 237 -15.72 -24.43 -2.36
C GLU A 237 -16.78 -25.46 -2.81
N ASN A 238 -18.01 -25.02 -2.99
CA ASN A 238 -19.14 -25.88 -3.36
C ASN A 238 -19.54 -25.78 -4.85
N ASP A 239 -18.87 -24.93 -5.64
CA ASP A 239 -19.01 -24.78 -7.08
C ASP A 239 -17.78 -25.35 -7.83
#